data_060ec2e849a1563001a2f5bb548ff4af
#
_entry.id   060ec2e849a1563001a2f5bb548ff4af
#
_cell.length_a   1.000
_cell.length_b   1.000
_cell.length_c   1.000
_cell.angle_alpha   90.00
_cell.angle_beta   90.00
_cell.angle_gamma   90.00
#
_symmetry.space_group_name_H-M   'P 1'
#
loop_
_entity.id
_entity.type
_entity.pdbx_description
1 polymer ?
#
loop_
_entity_poly.entity_id
_entity_poly.type
_entity_poly.pdbx_seq_one_letter_code
_entity_poly.pdbx_strand_id
1 'polypeptide(L)'
;SNLNQLVLEIKQKSELNQLLKELELRSLQNQMNPHFLFNTLNVVSKMAYLEGAEQTKRLIESVATILRYNLSDFNHTSTLGEEVQIVKEYFFIQQTRFGERIQFISEIEEDALSAEVPCLILQPLIENAFIHGVESYEKNGEIHLYIARRNKQIIVEIIDNGVGMADQTKQKLMSYMNERNSMDSFESNKEKSPVSTGIGVKNVIRRLQLFYQRNAQVEIESELNKGTTFRLFIPDFQKGK
;
A
#
# COMPACT_ATOMS: atom_id res chain seq x y z
N SER A 1 37.05 -19.41 -17.69
CA SER A 1 36.53 -19.48 -19.04
C SER A 1 35.76 -18.20 -19.37
N ASN A 2 35.83 -17.73 -20.58
CA ASN A 2 35.21 -16.47 -21.05
C ASN A 2 33.71 -16.35 -20.75
N LEU A 3 32.98 -17.46 -20.67
CA LEU A 3 31.54 -17.48 -20.36
C LEU A 3 31.23 -17.01 -18.91
N ASN A 4 32.01 -17.48 -17.95
CA ASN A 4 31.82 -17.09 -16.55
C ASN A 4 32.16 -15.60 -16.32
N GLN A 5 33.13 -15.08 -17.07
CA GLN A 5 33.51 -13.68 -17.01
C GLN A 5 32.43 -12.79 -17.62
N LEU A 6 31.87 -13.21 -18.76
CA LEU A 6 30.72 -12.52 -19.39
C LEU A 6 29.46 -12.48 -18.51
N VAL A 7 29.14 -13.59 -17.85
CA VAL A 7 28.01 -13.67 -16.89
C VAL A 7 28.24 -12.72 -15.71
N LEU A 8 29.47 -12.64 -15.20
CA LEU A 8 29.82 -11.74 -14.09
C LEU A 8 29.67 -10.25 -14.51
N GLU A 9 30.15 -9.90 -15.71
CA GLU A 9 30.03 -8.54 -16.24
C GLU A 9 28.58 -8.13 -16.48
N ILE A 10 27.74 -9.04 -16.99
CA ILE A 10 26.29 -8.79 -17.17
C ILE A 10 25.63 -8.56 -15.83
N LYS A 11 25.97 -9.38 -14.81
CA LYS A 11 25.43 -9.24 -13.46
C LYS A 11 25.81 -7.91 -12.82
N GLN A 12 27.09 -7.52 -12.91
CA GLN A 12 27.58 -6.24 -12.38
C GLN A 12 26.93 -5.04 -13.10
N LYS A 13 26.76 -5.12 -14.42
CA LYS A 13 26.09 -4.08 -15.20
C LYS A 13 24.61 -3.95 -14.82
N SER A 14 23.91 -5.06 -14.56
CA SER A 14 22.52 -5.07 -14.10
C SER A 14 22.39 -4.44 -12.72
N GLU A 15 23.28 -4.81 -11.76
CA GLU A 15 23.32 -4.24 -10.41
C GLU A 15 23.60 -2.73 -10.44
N LEU A 16 24.54 -2.29 -11.29
CA LEU A 16 24.86 -0.86 -11.46
C LEU A 16 23.67 -0.08 -12.03
N ASN A 17 23.01 -0.61 -13.05
CA ASN A 17 21.82 0.02 -13.64
C ASN A 17 20.67 0.13 -12.62
N GLN A 18 20.51 -0.88 -11.78
CA GLN A 18 19.49 -0.87 -10.73
C GLN A 18 19.80 0.20 -9.69
N LEU A 19 21.06 0.33 -9.29
CA LEU A 19 21.52 1.38 -8.37
C LEU A 19 21.31 2.78 -8.96
N LEU A 20 21.64 2.97 -10.24
CA LEU A 20 21.43 4.25 -10.93
C LEU A 20 19.94 4.63 -10.97
N LYS A 21 19.04 3.68 -11.31
CA LYS A 21 17.60 3.93 -11.29
C LYS A 21 17.09 4.29 -9.89
N GLU A 22 17.61 3.63 -8.86
CA GLU A 22 17.25 3.94 -7.46
C GLU A 22 17.73 5.34 -7.06
N LEU A 23 18.94 5.73 -7.45
CA LEU A 23 19.48 7.08 -7.21
C LEU A 23 18.70 8.15 -7.97
N GLU A 24 18.30 7.89 -9.22
CA GLU A 24 17.45 8.80 -9.99
C GLU A 24 16.08 8.98 -9.34
N LEU A 25 15.44 7.90 -8.89
CA LEU A 25 14.16 7.96 -8.18
C LEU A 25 14.28 8.73 -6.86
N ARG A 26 15.34 8.49 -6.08
CA ARG A 26 15.62 9.26 -4.85
C ARG A 26 15.89 10.73 -5.14
N SER A 27 16.59 11.04 -6.23
CA SER A 27 16.83 12.43 -6.67
C SER A 27 15.53 13.13 -7.06
N LEU A 28 14.64 12.45 -7.78
CA LEU A 28 13.33 13.00 -8.14
C LEU A 28 12.42 13.21 -6.92
N GLN A 29 12.43 12.26 -5.97
CA GLN A 29 11.69 12.40 -4.70
C GLN A 29 12.23 13.55 -3.84
N ASN A 30 13.54 13.76 -3.84
CA ASN A 30 14.19 14.88 -3.12
C ASN A 30 13.96 16.24 -3.78
N GLN A 31 13.55 16.31 -5.06
CA GLN A 31 13.20 17.58 -5.73
C GLN A 31 11.93 18.21 -5.15
N MET A 32 11.01 17.43 -4.58
CA MET A 32 9.97 17.95 -3.71
C MET A 32 10.55 18.06 -2.31
N ASN A 33 10.90 19.27 -1.88
CA ASN A 33 11.43 19.51 -0.53
C ASN A 33 10.37 19.09 0.53
N PRO A 34 10.49 17.89 1.16
CA PRO A 34 9.47 17.41 2.10
C PRO A 34 9.31 18.36 3.29
N HIS A 35 10.41 18.96 3.73
CA HIS A 35 10.42 19.91 4.81
C HIS A 35 9.61 21.18 4.49
N PHE A 36 9.70 21.69 3.24
CA PHE A 36 8.87 22.82 2.82
C PHE A 36 7.38 22.46 2.83
N LEU A 37 7.01 21.29 2.32
CA LEU A 37 5.62 20.82 2.32
C LEU A 37 5.06 20.70 3.74
N PHE A 38 5.81 20.06 4.66
CA PHE A 38 5.38 19.93 6.05
C PHE A 38 5.26 21.27 6.76
N ASN A 39 6.21 22.17 6.55
CA ASN A 39 6.15 23.51 7.13
C ASN A 39 4.92 24.29 6.62
N THR A 40 4.64 24.21 5.33
CA THR A 40 3.46 24.84 4.73
C THR A 40 2.17 24.28 5.30
N LEU A 41 2.03 22.95 5.36
CA LEU A 41 0.86 22.30 5.97
C LEU A 41 0.68 22.68 7.43
N ASN A 42 1.78 22.76 8.20
CA ASN A 42 1.74 23.19 9.60
C ASN A 42 1.28 24.67 9.75
N VAL A 43 1.70 25.56 8.85
CA VAL A 43 1.26 26.94 8.85
C VAL A 43 -0.23 27.03 8.57
N VAL A 44 -0.72 26.31 7.53
CA VAL A 44 -2.14 26.32 7.17
C VAL A 44 -2.99 25.69 8.27
N SER A 45 -2.53 24.61 8.92
CA SER A 45 -3.20 24.00 10.08
C SER A 45 -3.33 24.99 11.24
N LYS A 46 -2.27 25.76 11.54
CA LYS A 46 -2.32 26.80 12.59
C LYS A 46 -3.28 27.95 12.24
N MET A 47 -3.32 28.36 10.97
CA MET A 47 -4.28 29.38 10.51
C MET A 47 -5.70 28.89 10.68
N ALA A 48 -6.01 27.67 10.24
CA ALA A 48 -7.31 27.05 10.42
C ALA A 48 -7.74 27.00 11.90
N TYR A 49 -6.80 26.68 12.78
CA TYR A 49 -7.03 26.71 14.23
C TYR A 49 -7.39 28.10 14.75
N LEU A 50 -6.63 29.13 14.35
CA LEU A 50 -6.89 30.52 14.76
C LEU A 50 -8.21 31.07 14.26
N GLU A 51 -8.66 30.58 13.12
CA GLU A 51 -9.96 30.89 12.51
C GLU A 51 -11.12 30.07 13.11
N GLY A 52 -10.86 29.15 14.05
CA GLY A 52 -11.86 28.24 14.63
C GLY A 52 -12.34 27.15 13.68
N ALA A 53 -11.61 26.91 12.58
CA ALA A 53 -11.95 25.90 11.57
C ALA A 53 -11.37 24.52 11.94
N GLU A 54 -11.86 23.90 13.00
CA GLU A 54 -11.33 22.64 13.56
C GLU A 54 -11.36 21.48 12.55
N GLN A 55 -12.40 21.38 11.72
CA GLN A 55 -12.49 20.33 10.71
C GLN A 55 -11.41 20.51 9.63
N THR A 56 -11.16 21.75 9.19
CA THR A 56 -10.09 22.06 8.22
C THR A 56 -8.72 21.75 8.80
N LYS A 57 -8.47 22.14 10.05
CA LYS A 57 -7.25 21.81 10.78
C LYS A 57 -7.02 20.30 10.80
N ARG A 58 -8.02 19.52 11.23
CA ARG A 58 -7.94 18.05 11.31
C ARG A 58 -7.66 17.41 9.95
N LEU A 59 -8.28 17.93 8.89
CA LEU A 59 -8.05 17.46 7.52
C LEU A 59 -6.59 17.67 7.08
N ILE A 60 -6.03 18.85 7.36
CA ILE A 60 -4.64 19.18 7.04
C ILE A 60 -3.67 18.29 7.82
N GLU A 61 -3.95 18.02 9.09
CA GLU A 61 -3.15 17.14 9.93
C GLU A 61 -3.16 15.69 9.42
N SER A 62 -4.31 15.19 8.95
CA SER A 62 -4.43 13.87 8.32
C SER A 62 -3.60 13.78 7.04
N VAL A 63 -3.69 14.78 6.17
CA VAL A 63 -2.88 14.86 4.94
C VAL A 63 -1.38 14.87 5.27
N ALA A 64 -0.96 15.69 6.24
CA ALA A 64 0.43 15.77 6.67
C ALA A 64 0.95 14.44 7.23
N THR A 65 0.11 13.70 7.96
CA THR A 65 0.44 12.39 8.54
C THR A 65 0.66 11.34 7.46
N ILE A 66 -0.25 11.23 6.49
CA ILE A 66 -0.13 10.30 5.36
C ILE A 66 1.10 10.65 4.53
N LEU A 67 1.29 11.94 4.22
CA LEU A 67 2.42 12.37 3.41
C LEU A 67 3.77 12.06 4.09
N ARG A 68 3.87 12.27 5.42
CA ARG A 68 5.06 11.93 6.20
C ARG A 68 5.36 10.44 6.16
N TYR A 69 4.33 9.61 6.30
CA TYR A 69 4.46 8.16 6.23
C TYR A 69 4.92 7.71 4.84
N ASN A 70 4.34 8.26 3.78
CA ASN A 70 4.68 7.93 2.38
C ASN A 70 6.06 8.42 1.93
N LEU A 71 6.60 9.45 2.58
CA LEU A 71 7.94 9.99 2.29
C LEU A 71 9.03 9.42 3.22
N SER A 72 8.67 8.60 4.20
CA SER A 72 9.65 7.90 5.04
C SER A 72 10.41 6.84 4.21
N ASP A 73 11.56 6.41 4.72
CA ASP A 73 12.37 5.40 4.03
C ASP A 73 11.60 4.07 3.93
N PHE A 74 11.35 3.59 2.70
CA PHE A 74 10.61 2.37 2.43
C PHE A 74 11.29 1.09 2.90
N ASN A 75 12.54 1.17 3.37
CA ASN A 75 13.30 0.02 3.84
C ASN A 75 13.13 -0.28 5.33
N HIS A 76 12.38 0.57 6.06
CA HIS A 76 12.13 0.30 7.48
C HIS A 76 10.88 -0.56 7.69
N THR A 77 10.85 -1.24 8.81
CA THR A 77 9.68 -1.96 9.29
C THR A 77 8.72 -0.99 9.97
N SER A 78 7.45 -1.27 9.87
CA SER A 78 6.37 -0.60 10.59
C SER A 78 5.67 -1.63 11.49
N THR A 79 4.81 -1.17 12.36
CA THR A 79 3.86 -2.05 13.04
C THR A 79 2.52 -2.05 12.31
N LEU A 80 1.77 -3.13 12.46
CA LEU A 80 0.43 -3.19 11.90
C LEU A 80 -0.48 -2.09 12.48
N GLY A 81 -0.22 -1.66 13.72
CA GLY A 81 -0.91 -0.53 14.35
C GLY A 81 -0.66 0.80 13.64
N GLU A 82 0.58 1.05 13.21
CA GLU A 82 0.92 2.24 12.43
C GLU A 82 0.25 2.22 11.05
N GLU A 83 0.26 1.07 10.37
CA GLU A 83 -0.46 0.89 9.09
C GLU A 83 -1.97 1.16 9.25
N VAL A 84 -2.59 0.62 10.30
CA VAL A 84 -4.01 0.86 10.63
C VAL A 84 -4.27 2.34 10.89
N GLN A 85 -3.36 3.03 11.57
CA GLN A 85 -3.52 4.46 11.82
C GLN A 85 -3.52 5.26 10.52
N ILE A 86 -2.62 4.95 9.59
CA ILE A 86 -2.58 5.59 8.26
C ILE A 86 -3.88 5.33 7.48
N VAL A 87 -4.40 4.11 7.53
CA VAL A 87 -5.70 3.78 6.92
C VAL A 87 -6.83 4.62 7.52
N LYS A 88 -6.87 4.81 8.85
CA LYS A 88 -7.87 5.66 9.50
C LYS A 88 -7.76 7.13 9.07
N GLU A 89 -6.54 7.67 8.94
CA GLU A 89 -6.33 9.03 8.42
C GLU A 89 -6.82 9.16 6.96
N TYR A 90 -6.54 8.15 6.13
CA TYR A 90 -7.01 8.11 4.74
C TYR A 90 -8.55 8.13 4.67
N PHE A 91 -9.21 7.29 5.48
CA PHE A 91 -10.67 7.26 5.53
C PHE A 91 -11.28 8.56 6.04
N PHE A 92 -10.69 9.20 7.02
CA PHE A 92 -11.14 10.50 7.49
C PHE A 92 -11.15 11.54 6.35
N ILE A 93 -10.11 11.56 5.53
CA ILE A 93 -10.04 12.44 4.34
C ILE A 93 -11.15 12.09 3.35
N GLN A 94 -11.33 10.81 3.03
CA GLN A 94 -12.35 10.36 2.09
C GLN A 94 -13.76 10.62 2.60
N GLN A 95 -14.01 10.40 3.88
CA GLN A 95 -15.30 10.69 4.50
C GLN A 95 -15.63 12.19 4.48
N THR A 96 -14.63 13.05 4.62
CA THR A 96 -14.81 14.50 4.48
C THR A 96 -15.22 14.88 3.04
N ARG A 97 -14.71 14.16 2.02
CA ARG A 97 -15.00 14.39 0.61
C ARG A 97 -16.32 13.78 0.15
N PHE A 98 -16.65 12.57 0.59
CA PHE A 98 -17.76 11.77 0.06
C PHE A 98 -18.94 11.63 1.03
N GLY A 99 -18.77 12.08 2.29
CA GLY A 99 -19.81 11.98 3.32
C GLY A 99 -20.15 10.52 3.65
N GLU A 100 -21.42 10.26 3.89
CA GLU A 100 -21.93 8.93 4.30
C GLU A 100 -22.15 7.95 3.12
N ARG A 101 -21.74 8.34 1.91
CA ARG A 101 -21.88 7.47 0.72
C ARG A 101 -21.07 6.18 0.82
N ILE A 102 -19.95 6.24 1.53
CA ILE A 102 -19.02 5.14 1.72
C ILE A 102 -18.77 4.97 3.21
N GLN A 103 -18.96 3.75 3.68
CA GLN A 103 -18.73 3.37 5.07
C GLN A 103 -17.45 2.56 5.20
N PHE A 104 -16.70 2.82 6.27
CA PHE A 104 -15.55 2.03 6.67
C PHE A 104 -15.86 1.30 7.98
N ILE A 105 -15.76 0.00 7.94
CA ILE A 105 -16.00 -0.87 9.08
C ILE A 105 -14.70 -1.58 9.42
N SER A 106 -14.26 -1.51 10.66
CA SER A 106 -13.02 -2.16 11.08
C SER A 106 -13.24 -3.05 12.30
N GLU A 107 -12.80 -4.30 12.21
CA GLU A 107 -12.77 -5.29 13.28
C GLU A 107 -11.32 -5.73 13.48
N ILE A 108 -10.67 -5.23 14.54
CA ILE A 108 -9.24 -5.35 14.73
C ILE A 108 -8.95 -5.87 16.13
N GLU A 109 -8.28 -7.03 16.22
CA GLU A 109 -7.79 -7.55 17.48
C GLU A 109 -6.53 -6.80 17.93
N GLU A 110 -6.56 -6.23 19.15
CA GLU A 110 -5.48 -5.37 19.66
C GLU A 110 -4.13 -6.07 19.74
N ASP A 111 -4.11 -7.36 20.04
CA ASP A 111 -2.89 -8.15 20.13
C ASP A 111 -2.17 -8.32 18.78
N ALA A 112 -2.89 -8.16 17.66
CA ALA A 112 -2.32 -8.19 16.32
C ALA A 112 -1.58 -6.89 15.96
N LEU A 113 -1.91 -5.77 16.57
CA LEU A 113 -1.40 -4.44 16.21
C LEU A 113 0.13 -4.29 16.44
N SER A 114 0.70 -5.09 17.34
CA SER A 114 2.14 -5.08 17.63
C SER A 114 2.99 -5.83 16.60
N ALA A 115 2.38 -6.52 15.63
CA ALA A 115 3.10 -7.29 14.63
C ALA A 115 3.95 -6.38 13.72
N GLU A 116 5.23 -6.75 13.53
CA GLU A 116 6.12 -6.06 12.61
C GLU A 116 5.78 -6.45 11.16
N VAL A 117 5.59 -5.46 10.32
CA VAL A 117 5.25 -5.61 8.90
C VAL A 117 6.10 -4.67 8.05
N PRO A 118 6.31 -4.95 6.77
CA PRO A 118 6.88 -3.95 5.87
C PRO A 118 5.91 -2.78 5.73
N CYS A 119 6.43 -1.55 5.66
CA CYS A 119 5.60 -0.36 5.51
C CYS A 119 4.79 -0.37 4.19
N LEU A 120 3.67 0.37 4.18
CA LEU A 120 2.78 0.55 3.01
C LEU A 120 2.24 -0.79 2.45
N ILE A 121 1.67 -1.62 3.31
CA ILE A 121 0.95 -2.83 2.90
C ILE A 121 -0.57 -2.67 2.96
N LEU A 122 -1.11 -1.95 3.94
CA LEU A 122 -2.55 -1.76 4.04
C LEU A 122 -3.06 -0.61 3.18
N GLN A 123 -2.40 0.55 3.23
CA GLN A 123 -2.86 1.74 2.52
C GLN A 123 -3.10 1.49 1.02
N PRO A 124 -2.19 0.87 0.23
CA PRO A 124 -2.44 0.66 -1.20
C PRO A 124 -3.60 -0.29 -1.50
N LEU A 125 -3.88 -1.26 -0.62
CA LEU A 125 -5.02 -2.16 -0.79
C LEU A 125 -6.34 -1.45 -0.48
N ILE A 126 -6.36 -0.62 0.54
CA ILE A 126 -7.51 0.22 0.90
C ILE A 126 -7.77 1.27 -0.18
N GLU A 127 -6.73 1.92 -0.72
CA GLU A 127 -6.85 2.84 -1.85
C GLU A 127 -7.44 2.13 -3.08
N ASN A 128 -7.02 0.90 -3.34
CA ASN A 128 -7.57 0.08 -4.43
C ASN A 128 -9.06 -0.23 -4.21
N ALA A 129 -9.44 -0.65 -3.00
CA ALA A 129 -10.84 -0.89 -2.65
C ALA A 129 -11.69 0.37 -2.78
N PHE A 130 -11.16 1.53 -2.40
CA PHE A 130 -11.84 2.80 -2.52
C PHE A 130 -11.97 3.23 -3.98
N ILE A 131 -10.85 3.48 -4.69
CA ILE A 131 -10.82 4.08 -6.02
C ILE A 131 -11.44 3.16 -7.07
N HIS A 132 -11.15 1.87 -7.02
CA HIS A 132 -11.59 0.90 -8.01
C HIS A 132 -12.80 0.07 -7.57
N GLY A 133 -13.10 0.05 -6.26
CA GLY A 133 -14.26 -0.64 -5.72
C GLY A 133 -15.48 0.28 -5.65
N VAL A 134 -15.47 1.22 -4.73
CA VAL A 134 -16.68 1.90 -4.26
C VAL A 134 -16.80 3.39 -4.61
N GLU A 135 -15.76 4.05 -5.13
CA GLU A 135 -15.77 5.50 -5.39
C GLU A 135 -16.93 5.93 -6.31
N SER A 136 -17.28 5.09 -7.28
CA SER A 136 -18.38 5.35 -8.22
C SER A 136 -19.79 5.20 -7.62
N TYR A 137 -19.89 4.64 -6.40
CA TYR A 137 -21.18 4.40 -5.76
C TYR A 137 -21.77 5.71 -5.24
N GLU A 138 -23.06 5.94 -5.54
CA GLU A 138 -23.80 7.07 -5.00
C GLU A 138 -24.19 6.88 -3.54
N LYS A 139 -24.31 5.63 -3.08
CA LYS A 139 -24.65 5.23 -1.71
C LYS A 139 -24.31 3.77 -1.47
N ASN A 140 -24.22 3.41 -0.18
CA ASN A 140 -24.01 2.04 0.29
C ASN A 140 -22.69 1.42 -0.21
N GLY A 141 -21.65 2.21 -0.47
CA GLY A 141 -20.30 1.70 -0.62
C GLY A 141 -19.76 1.28 0.75
N GLU A 142 -19.22 0.08 0.85
CA GLU A 142 -18.67 -0.44 2.10
C GLU A 142 -17.28 -0.99 1.88
N ILE A 143 -16.39 -0.67 2.82
CA ILE A 143 -15.05 -1.26 2.90
C ILE A 143 -14.87 -1.77 4.32
N HIS A 144 -14.57 -3.07 4.45
CA HIS A 144 -14.33 -3.72 5.72
C HIS A 144 -12.84 -4.05 5.85
N LEU A 145 -12.27 -3.76 7.02
CA LEU A 145 -10.92 -4.17 7.40
C LEU A 145 -11.03 -5.09 8.61
N TYR A 146 -10.68 -6.34 8.42
CA TYR A 146 -10.58 -7.32 9.49
C TYR A 146 -9.11 -7.67 9.75
N ILE A 147 -8.69 -7.67 11.03
CA ILE A 147 -7.34 -8.06 11.44
C ILE A 147 -7.44 -8.94 12.68
N ALA A 148 -6.88 -10.13 12.58
CA ALA A 148 -6.85 -11.06 13.70
C ALA A 148 -5.53 -11.84 13.79
N ARG A 149 -5.17 -12.25 15.01
CA ARG A 149 -4.05 -13.17 15.24
C ARG A 149 -4.58 -14.59 15.38
N ARG A 150 -4.08 -15.52 14.58
CA ARG A 150 -4.46 -16.92 14.57
C ARG A 150 -3.25 -17.84 14.40
N ASN A 151 -2.99 -18.71 15.36
CA ASN A 151 -2.03 -19.83 15.22
C ASN A 151 -0.64 -19.41 14.64
N LYS A 152 0.00 -18.38 15.17
CA LYS A 152 1.28 -17.83 14.68
C LYS A 152 1.21 -17.14 13.31
N GLN A 153 0.04 -16.73 12.89
CA GLN A 153 -0.16 -15.91 11.72
C GLN A 153 -1.04 -14.71 12.06
N ILE A 154 -0.81 -13.61 11.37
CA ILE A 154 -1.75 -12.49 11.31
C ILE A 154 -2.56 -12.64 10.03
N ILE A 155 -3.86 -12.60 10.17
CA ILE A 155 -4.79 -12.58 9.04
C ILE A 155 -5.29 -11.14 8.89
N VAL A 156 -5.12 -10.60 7.70
CA VAL A 156 -5.68 -9.31 7.32
C VAL A 156 -6.64 -9.53 6.16
N GLU A 157 -7.87 -9.11 6.31
CA GLU A 157 -8.87 -9.13 5.22
C GLU A 157 -9.33 -7.71 4.93
N ILE A 158 -9.33 -7.36 3.64
CA ILE A 158 -9.87 -6.11 3.12
C ILE A 158 -10.95 -6.49 2.12
N ILE A 159 -12.17 -6.11 2.42
CA ILE A 159 -13.36 -6.49 1.65
C ILE A 159 -14.06 -5.21 1.20
N ASP A 160 -14.33 -5.10 -0.09
CA ASP A 160 -15.20 -4.06 -0.64
C ASP A 160 -16.42 -4.70 -1.32
N ASN A 161 -17.54 -4.01 -1.30
CA ASN A 161 -18.75 -4.39 -2.02
C ASN A 161 -18.85 -3.71 -3.40
N GLY A 162 -17.71 -3.31 -3.97
CA GLY A 162 -17.62 -2.49 -5.16
C GLY A 162 -17.84 -3.23 -6.48
N VAL A 163 -17.32 -2.65 -7.56
CA VAL A 163 -17.53 -3.17 -8.92
C VAL A 163 -16.80 -4.48 -9.21
N GLY A 164 -15.87 -4.89 -8.34
CA GLY A 164 -15.07 -6.09 -8.54
C GLY A 164 -14.11 -6.02 -9.73
N MET A 165 -13.50 -7.16 -10.06
CA MET A 165 -12.52 -7.27 -11.13
C MET A 165 -12.92 -8.35 -12.15
N ALA A 166 -12.58 -8.12 -13.42
CA ALA A 166 -12.63 -9.13 -14.45
C ALA A 166 -11.60 -10.23 -14.18
N ASP A 167 -11.89 -11.47 -14.57
CA ASP A 167 -11.01 -12.62 -14.36
C ASP A 167 -9.61 -12.43 -14.92
N GLN A 168 -9.46 -11.76 -16.06
CA GLN A 168 -8.15 -11.46 -16.64
C GLN A 168 -7.29 -10.57 -15.73
N THR A 169 -7.90 -9.56 -15.10
CA THR A 169 -7.21 -8.67 -14.15
C THR A 169 -6.80 -9.43 -12.89
N LYS A 170 -7.71 -10.24 -12.35
CA LYS A 170 -7.44 -11.11 -11.20
C LYS A 170 -6.30 -12.08 -11.48
N GLN A 171 -6.33 -12.80 -12.62
CA GLN A 171 -5.27 -13.73 -13.03
C GLN A 171 -3.92 -13.02 -13.18
N LYS A 172 -3.90 -11.81 -13.76
CA LYS A 172 -2.69 -11.00 -13.87
C LYS A 172 -2.12 -10.63 -12.49
N LEU A 173 -2.93 -10.24 -11.52
CA LEU A 173 -2.49 -9.96 -10.15
C LEU A 173 -1.97 -11.23 -9.46
N MET A 174 -2.65 -12.36 -9.64
CA MET A 174 -2.21 -13.64 -9.07
C MET A 174 -0.91 -14.15 -9.70
N SER A 175 -0.63 -13.85 -10.97
CA SER A 175 0.62 -14.25 -11.60
C SER A 175 1.84 -13.62 -10.93
N TYR A 176 1.72 -12.39 -10.40
CA TYR A 176 2.81 -11.75 -9.65
C TYR A 176 3.20 -12.50 -8.37
N MET A 177 2.30 -13.30 -7.81
CA MET A 177 2.57 -14.14 -6.63
C MET A 177 3.41 -15.36 -6.99
N ASN A 178 3.30 -15.84 -8.24
CA ASN A 178 3.96 -17.05 -8.73
C ASN A 178 5.27 -16.78 -9.50
N GLU A 179 5.55 -15.53 -9.85
CA GLU A 179 6.78 -15.17 -10.56
C GLU A 179 8.02 -15.49 -9.71
N ARG A 180 8.71 -16.57 -10.10
CA ARG A 180 10.04 -16.92 -9.57
C ARG A 180 11.07 -16.02 -10.25
N ASN A 181 11.62 -15.03 -9.51
CA ASN A 181 12.85 -14.33 -9.88
C ASN A 181 13.05 -14.04 -11.38
N SER A 182 12.22 -13.27 -12.00
CA SER A 182 12.64 -12.49 -13.13
C SER A 182 12.94 -11.08 -12.65
N MET A 183 14.18 -10.86 -12.18
CA MET A 183 14.74 -9.53 -11.97
C MET A 183 14.75 -8.72 -13.29
N ASP A 184 14.43 -9.36 -14.40
CA ASP A 184 14.59 -8.84 -15.75
C ASP A 184 13.31 -8.31 -16.42
N SER A 185 12.13 -8.38 -15.77
CA SER A 185 10.89 -7.91 -16.42
C SER A 185 10.59 -6.42 -16.21
N PHE A 186 11.60 -5.59 -15.93
CA PHE A 186 11.42 -4.13 -15.85
C PHE A 186 11.32 -3.42 -17.21
N GLU A 187 11.59 -4.10 -18.34
CA GLU A 187 11.81 -3.42 -19.62
C GLU A 187 10.79 -3.66 -20.74
N SER A 188 9.76 -4.45 -20.57
CA SER A 188 8.97 -4.81 -21.75
C SER A 188 7.45 -4.62 -21.63
N ASN A 189 6.96 -3.56 -20.97
CA ASN A 189 5.59 -3.13 -21.30
C ASN A 189 5.43 -1.64 -21.04
N LYS A 190 5.88 -0.83 -22.00
CA LYS A 190 5.34 0.51 -22.27
C LYS A 190 3.96 0.36 -22.91
N GLU A 191 3.07 -0.36 -22.31
CA GLU A 191 1.66 -0.17 -22.61
C GLU A 191 1.18 1.06 -21.85
N LYS A 192 1.02 2.13 -22.62
CA LYS A 192 0.30 3.34 -22.25
C LYS A 192 -1.17 3.00 -22.04
N SER A 193 -1.48 2.33 -20.94
CA SER A 193 -2.84 2.27 -20.44
C SER A 193 -2.97 3.29 -19.31
N PRO A 194 -3.92 4.23 -19.35
CA PRO A 194 -4.10 5.24 -18.31
C PRO A 194 -4.73 4.69 -17.02
N VAL A 195 -4.67 3.39 -16.78
CA VAL A 195 -5.25 2.74 -15.60
C VAL A 195 -4.12 2.26 -14.71
N SER A 196 -3.84 3.01 -13.65
CA SER A 196 -2.89 2.71 -12.58
C SER A 196 -3.29 1.47 -11.72
N THR A 197 -4.29 0.73 -12.17
CA THR A 197 -4.90 -0.42 -11.52
C THR A 197 -3.92 -1.57 -11.45
N GLY A 198 -3.31 -1.79 -10.30
CA GLY A 198 -2.48 -2.98 -10.06
C GLY A 198 -1.02 -2.69 -9.66
N ILE A 199 -0.49 -1.49 -9.86
CA ILE A 199 0.89 -1.16 -9.43
C ILE A 199 1.00 -1.21 -7.91
N GLY A 200 0.03 -0.64 -7.19
CA GLY A 200 0.00 -0.65 -5.74
C GLY A 200 -0.08 -2.06 -5.16
N VAL A 201 -1.00 -2.88 -5.67
CA VAL A 201 -1.18 -4.28 -5.24
C VAL A 201 0.07 -5.11 -5.54
N LYS A 202 0.65 -4.97 -6.75
CA LYS A 202 1.91 -5.63 -7.12
C LYS A 202 3.04 -5.27 -6.15
N ASN A 203 3.17 -4.01 -5.78
CA ASN A 203 4.18 -3.55 -4.84
C ASN A 203 3.98 -4.14 -3.43
N VAL A 204 2.73 -4.24 -2.96
CA VAL A 204 2.40 -4.90 -1.69
C VAL A 204 2.83 -6.37 -1.73
N ILE A 205 2.43 -7.11 -2.75
CA ILE A 205 2.79 -8.53 -2.92
C ILE A 205 4.32 -8.69 -2.87
N ARG A 206 5.05 -7.87 -3.63
CA ARG A 206 6.52 -7.93 -3.69
C ARG A 206 7.16 -7.62 -2.34
N ARG A 207 6.67 -6.60 -1.61
CA ARG A 207 7.17 -6.26 -0.27
C ARG A 207 6.98 -7.41 0.71
N LEU A 208 5.79 -8.02 0.73
CA LEU A 208 5.50 -9.17 1.57
C LEU A 208 6.43 -10.36 1.23
N GLN A 209 6.64 -10.65 -0.05
CA GLN A 209 7.54 -11.72 -0.49
C GLN A 209 8.99 -11.49 -0.09
N LEU A 210 9.49 -10.25 -0.19
CA LEU A 210 10.86 -9.90 0.18
C LEU A 210 11.03 -9.94 1.70
N PHE A 211 10.10 -9.38 2.44
CA PHE A 211 10.19 -9.26 3.90
C PHE A 211 10.06 -10.63 4.59
N TYR A 212 9.11 -11.43 4.18
CA TYR A 212 8.82 -12.75 4.79
C TYR A 212 9.45 -13.92 4.04
N GLN A 213 10.39 -13.67 3.12
CA GLN A 213 11.07 -14.72 2.34
C GLN A 213 10.07 -15.74 1.75
N ARG A 214 8.94 -15.23 1.23
CA ARG A 214 7.82 -15.99 0.65
C ARG A 214 6.98 -16.83 1.62
N ASN A 215 7.13 -16.63 2.92
CA ASN A 215 6.27 -17.30 3.90
C ASN A 215 4.92 -16.58 4.09
N ALA A 216 4.78 -15.35 3.59
CA ALA A 216 3.48 -14.68 3.52
C ALA A 216 2.71 -15.15 2.30
N GLN A 217 1.38 -15.29 2.45
CA GLN A 217 0.46 -15.66 1.37
C GLN A 217 -0.52 -14.51 1.14
N VAL A 218 -0.92 -14.34 -0.10
CA VAL A 218 -1.94 -13.36 -0.51
C VAL A 218 -2.99 -14.09 -1.33
N GLU A 219 -4.24 -13.91 -0.98
CA GLU A 219 -5.37 -14.42 -1.74
C GLU A 219 -6.22 -13.26 -2.24
N ILE A 220 -6.77 -13.41 -3.44
CA ILE A 220 -7.63 -12.43 -4.08
C ILE A 220 -8.89 -13.13 -4.57
N GLU A 221 -10.02 -12.77 -4.01
CA GLU A 221 -11.33 -13.17 -4.49
C GLU A 221 -12.03 -11.93 -5.05
N SER A 222 -12.53 -12.02 -6.26
CA SER A 222 -13.26 -10.90 -6.88
C SER A 222 -14.19 -11.44 -7.95
N GLU A 223 -15.36 -10.84 -8.04
CA GLU A 223 -16.36 -11.09 -9.07
C GLU A 223 -16.98 -9.76 -9.48
N LEU A 224 -17.21 -9.59 -10.79
CA LEU A 224 -17.80 -8.36 -11.32
C LEU A 224 -19.15 -8.05 -10.64
N ASN A 225 -19.30 -6.81 -10.17
CA ASN A 225 -20.46 -6.28 -9.45
C ASN A 225 -20.75 -6.95 -8.08
N LYS A 226 -19.77 -7.67 -7.51
CA LYS A 226 -19.90 -8.27 -6.16
C LYS A 226 -18.81 -7.81 -5.20
N GLY A 227 -17.82 -7.08 -5.73
CA GLY A 227 -16.72 -6.54 -4.94
C GLY A 227 -15.46 -7.39 -4.97
N THR A 228 -14.52 -7.06 -4.07
CA THR A 228 -13.22 -7.70 -3.98
C THR A 228 -12.88 -8.00 -2.53
N THR A 229 -12.23 -9.12 -2.32
CA THR A 229 -11.61 -9.49 -1.04
C THR A 229 -10.12 -9.76 -1.25
N PHE A 230 -9.29 -9.01 -0.54
CA PHE A 230 -7.87 -9.31 -0.37
C PHE A 230 -7.65 -9.95 1.00
N ARG A 231 -6.98 -11.11 1.04
CA ARG A 231 -6.55 -11.75 2.29
C ARG A 231 -5.03 -11.84 2.32
N LEU A 232 -4.43 -11.37 3.41
CA LEU A 232 -3.02 -11.51 3.68
C LEU A 232 -2.85 -12.47 4.86
N PHE A 233 -2.04 -13.51 4.67
CA PHE A 233 -1.61 -14.41 5.73
C PHE A 233 -0.15 -14.13 6.03
N ILE A 234 0.10 -13.44 7.12
CA ILE A 234 1.39 -12.88 7.49
C ILE A 234 1.96 -13.75 8.63
N PRO A 235 3.18 -14.30 8.49
CA PRO A 235 3.83 -15.00 9.58
C PRO A 235 4.04 -14.07 10.79
N ASP A 236 3.62 -14.50 11.96
CA ASP A 236 3.82 -13.78 13.21
C ASP A 236 5.17 -14.16 13.82
N PHE A 237 6.19 -13.40 13.49
CA PHE A 237 7.49 -13.54 14.12
C PHE A 237 7.46 -12.84 15.48
N GLN A 238 6.90 -13.49 16.51
CA GLN A 238 7.15 -13.02 17.87
C GLN A 238 8.67 -13.10 18.11
N LYS A 239 9.30 -11.93 18.30
CA LYS A 239 10.65 -11.90 18.85
C LYS A 239 10.60 -12.66 20.18
N GLY A 240 11.20 -13.85 20.21
CA GLY A 240 11.30 -14.63 21.42
C GLY A 240 11.80 -13.75 22.56
N LYS A 241 11.07 -13.77 23.67
CA LYS A 241 11.51 -13.19 24.93
C LYS A 241 12.79 -13.86 25.39
#